data_6e14bf12dd732d783521c175b42aae0c
#
_entry.id   6e14bf12dd732d783521c175b42aae0c
#
_cell.length_a   1.000
_cell.length_b   1.000
_cell.length_c   1.000
_cell.angle_alpha   90.00
_cell.angle_beta   90.00
_cell.angle_gamma   90.00
#
_symmetry.space_group_name_H-M   'P 1'
#
loop_
_entity.id
_entity.type
_entity.pdbx_description
1 polymer ?
#
loop_
_entity_poly.entity_id
_entity_poly.type
_entity_poly.pdbx_seq_one_letter_code
_entity_poly.pdbx_strand_id
1 'polypeptide(L)'
;MNIGFIGLGVMGFPMAGHLHKSKHNVAVFNRSSNKVEKWIKDYEGKAFKNIEDIAQFSDVIILCITKDQDVKEVLIKNQDFSNKLKKGTVIVDHTTTSSDLPIELNKILNIKGIEYLDAPISGGQAGAESGQLS
;
A
#
# COMPACT_ATOMS: atom_id res chain seq x y z
N MET A 1 -0.88 -10.60 -11.60
CA MET A 1 -0.56 -9.24 -11.12
C MET A 1 0.00 -9.33 -9.72
N ASN A 2 1.13 -8.70 -9.47
CA ASN A 2 1.74 -8.64 -8.16
C ASN A 2 1.31 -7.37 -7.43
N ILE A 3 0.70 -7.53 -6.28
CA ILE A 3 0.19 -6.43 -5.47
C ILE A 3 1.00 -6.33 -4.17
N GLY A 4 1.65 -5.20 -3.97
CA GLY A 4 2.27 -4.85 -2.70
C GLY A 4 1.29 -4.07 -1.84
N PHE A 5 1.11 -4.47 -0.60
CA PHE A 5 0.21 -3.78 0.32
C PHE A 5 0.99 -3.26 1.53
N ILE A 6 0.99 -1.95 1.70
CA ILE A 6 1.73 -1.26 2.76
C ILE A 6 0.74 -0.67 3.76
N GLY A 7 0.82 -1.13 4.99
CA GLY A 7 -0.02 -0.68 6.10
C GLY A 7 -1.08 -1.69 6.50
N LEU A 8 -0.86 -2.35 7.62
CA LEU A 8 -1.76 -3.38 8.18
C LEU A 8 -2.48 -2.88 9.45
N GLY A 9 -2.98 -1.67 9.37
CA GLY A 9 -3.84 -1.12 10.42
C GLY A 9 -5.24 -1.74 10.39
N VAL A 10 -6.15 -1.13 11.12
CA VAL A 10 -7.55 -1.59 11.24
C VAL A 10 -8.22 -1.78 9.89
N MET A 11 -7.93 -0.88 8.94
CA MET A 11 -8.49 -0.93 7.59
C MET A 11 -7.66 -1.81 6.66
N GLY A 12 -6.36 -1.61 6.64
CA GLY A 12 -5.45 -2.28 5.69
C GLY A 12 -5.35 -3.79 5.89
N PHE A 13 -5.39 -4.25 7.12
CA PHE A 13 -5.28 -5.68 7.45
C PHE A 13 -6.36 -6.52 6.72
N PRO A 14 -7.66 -6.24 6.90
CA PRO A 14 -8.70 -6.98 6.17
C PRO A 14 -8.70 -6.69 4.67
N MET A 15 -8.36 -5.49 4.22
CA MET A 15 -8.30 -5.17 2.78
C MET A 15 -7.27 -6.04 2.06
N ALA A 16 -6.07 -6.14 2.61
CA ALA A 16 -5.03 -7.02 2.07
C ALA A 16 -5.48 -8.49 2.07
N GLY A 17 -6.19 -8.91 3.11
CA GLY A 17 -6.77 -10.24 3.22
C GLY A 17 -7.79 -10.54 2.13
N HIS A 18 -8.67 -9.61 1.83
CA HIS A 18 -9.65 -9.77 0.74
C HIS A 18 -8.99 -9.92 -0.62
N LEU A 19 -7.97 -9.11 -0.90
CA LEU A 19 -7.19 -9.22 -2.13
C LEU A 19 -6.52 -10.59 -2.25
N HIS A 20 -5.94 -11.07 -1.17
CA HIS A 20 -5.31 -12.40 -1.14
C HIS A 20 -6.33 -13.51 -1.38
N LYS A 21 -7.48 -13.45 -0.72
CA LYS A 21 -8.57 -14.43 -0.91
C LYS A 21 -9.13 -14.42 -2.34
N SER A 22 -9.07 -13.29 -3.01
CA SER A 22 -9.46 -13.16 -4.42
C SER A 22 -8.40 -13.66 -5.39
N LYS A 23 -7.40 -14.36 -4.88
CA LYS A 23 -6.33 -15.04 -5.64
C LYS A 23 -5.35 -14.09 -6.35
N HIS A 24 -5.25 -12.85 -5.89
CA HIS A 24 -4.15 -11.99 -6.30
C HIS A 24 -2.86 -12.40 -5.59
N ASN A 25 -1.73 -12.18 -6.25
CA ASN A 25 -0.42 -12.42 -5.64
C ASN A 25 -0.04 -11.23 -4.76
N VAL A 26 -0.42 -11.28 -3.48
CA VAL A 26 -0.27 -10.18 -2.54
C VAL A 26 0.93 -10.40 -1.63
N ALA A 27 1.78 -9.38 -1.51
CA ALA A 27 2.83 -9.32 -0.50
C ALA A 27 2.58 -8.09 0.38
N VAL A 28 2.68 -8.27 1.69
CA VAL A 28 2.40 -7.21 2.65
C VAL A 28 3.68 -6.69 3.31
N PHE A 29 3.63 -5.44 3.74
CA PHE A 29 4.61 -4.82 4.60
C PHE A 29 3.91 -3.94 5.64
N ASN A 30 4.40 -3.97 6.86
CA ASN A 30 3.97 -3.08 7.92
C ASN A 30 5.16 -2.74 8.81
N ARG A 31 5.20 -1.51 9.32
CA ARG A 31 6.28 -1.08 10.22
C ARG A 31 6.35 -1.96 11.47
N SER A 32 5.19 -2.35 12.02
CA SER A 32 5.08 -3.21 13.18
C SER A 32 5.06 -4.68 12.75
N SER A 33 6.09 -5.44 13.10
CA SER A 33 6.26 -6.84 12.69
C SER A 33 5.20 -7.78 13.26
N ASN A 34 4.66 -7.48 14.45
CA ASN A 34 3.62 -8.31 15.05
C ASN A 34 2.34 -8.37 14.21
N LYS A 35 1.99 -7.29 13.53
CA LYS A 35 0.83 -7.27 12.62
C LYS A 35 1.09 -8.08 11.35
N VAL A 36 2.31 -8.06 10.85
CA VAL A 36 2.72 -8.90 9.72
C VAL A 36 2.62 -10.37 10.07
N GLU A 37 3.13 -10.76 11.22
CA GLU A 37 3.07 -12.15 11.70
C GLU A 37 1.63 -12.63 11.84
N LYS A 38 0.76 -11.79 12.43
CA LYS A 38 -0.67 -12.08 12.55
C LYS A 38 -1.33 -12.24 11.18
N TRP A 39 -1.02 -11.37 10.23
CA TRP A 39 -1.59 -11.43 8.89
C TRP A 39 -1.18 -12.72 8.16
N ILE A 40 0.09 -13.09 8.25
CA ILE A 40 0.58 -14.36 7.68
C ILE A 40 -0.13 -15.55 8.32
N LYS A 41 -0.30 -15.53 9.63
CA LYS A 41 -1.02 -16.61 10.34
C LYS A 41 -2.47 -16.73 9.89
N ASP A 42 -3.15 -15.60 9.69
CA ASP A 42 -4.57 -15.59 9.35
C ASP A 42 -4.84 -15.88 7.87
N TYR A 43 -3.96 -15.43 6.97
CA TYR A 43 -4.19 -15.51 5.51
C TYR A 43 -3.20 -16.40 4.77
N GLU A 44 -2.10 -16.81 5.38
CA GLU A 44 -1.07 -17.66 4.76
C GLU A 44 -0.44 -17.03 3.50
N GLY A 45 -0.39 -15.70 3.46
CA GLY A 45 0.16 -14.94 2.35
C GLY A 45 1.65 -14.63 2.50
N LYS A 46 2.15 -13.79 1.60
CA LYS A 46 3.55 -13.38 1.54
C LYS A 46 3.76 -12.05 2.24
N ALA A 47 4.90 -11.88 2.89
CA ALA A 47 5.35 -10.62 3.46
C ALA A 47 6.82 -10.38 3.17
N PHE A 48 7.22 -9.10 3.16
CA PHE A 48 8.62 -8.71 3.09
C PHE A 48 9.03 -7.99 4.38
N LYS A 49 10.28 -8.18 4.78
CA LYS A 49 10.87 -7.49 5.94
C LYS A 49 11.27 -6.06 5.61
N ASN A 50 11.65 -5.81 4.36
CA ASN A 50 12.10 -4.51 3.90
C ASN A 50 11.07 -3.93 2.94
N ILE A 51 10.73 -2.67 3.14
CA ILE A 51 9.73 -1.99 2.29
C ILE A 51 10.19 -1.89 0.84
N GLU A 52 11.50 -1.83 0.60
CA GLU A 52 12.09 -1.76 -0.74
C GLU A 52 11.77 -2.99 -1.58
N ASP A 53 11.57 -4.13 -0.93
CA ASP A 53 11.21 -5.36 -1.64
C ASP A 53 9.78 -5.30 -2.17
N ILE A 54 8.90 -4.56 -1.50
CA ILE A 54 7.56 -4.25 -2.02
C ILE A 54 7.66 -3.48 -3.35
N ALA A 55 8.53 -2.48 -3.41
CA ALA A 55 8.72 -1.69 -4.64
C ALA A 55 9.16 -2.54 -5.82
N GLN A 56 10.11 -3.42 -5.60
CA GLN A 56 10.66 -4.29 -6.65
C GLN A 56 9.68 -5.38 -7.09
N PHE A 57 8.90 -5.90 -6.17
CA PHE A 57 7.94 -7.00 -6.41
C PHE A 57 6.72 -6.54 -7.19
N SER A 58 6.22 -5.35 -6.92
CA SER A 58 4.82 -4.98 -7.20
C SER A 58 4.63 -4.38 -8.59
N ASP A 59 3.51 -4.72 -9.22
CA ASP A 59 2.94 -4.02 -10.37
C ASP A 59 1.99 -2.92 -9.90
N VAL A 60 1.26 -3.21 -8.82
CA VAL A 60 0.40 -2.26 -8.11
C VAL A 60 0.80 -2.22 -6.64
N ILE A 61 0.95 -1.03 -6.09
CA ILE A 61 1.22 -0.82 -4.67
C ILE A 61 0.02 -0.12 -4.05
N ILE A 62 -0.48 -0.70 -2.97
CA ILE A 62 -1.59 -0.12 -2.22
C ILE A 62 -1.05 0.40 -0.89
N LEU A 63 -1.34 1.66 -0.60
CA LEU A 63 -1.02 2.29 0.68
C LEU A 63 -2.28 2.45 1.51
N CYS A 64 -2.22 2.07 2.76
CA CYS A 64 -3.25 2.34 3.76
C CYS A 64 -2.56 2.64 5.09
N ILE A 65 -1.97 3.84 5.16
CA ILE A 65 -1.15 4.31 6.28
C ILE A 65 -1.80 5.53 6.94
N THR A 66 -1.09 6.26 7.81
CA THR A 66 -1.77 7.15 8.74
C THR A 66 -2.02 8.56 8.18
N LYS A 67 -1.02 9.22 7.58
CA LYS A 67 -1.09 10.63 7.21
C LYS A 67 -0.12 10.99 6.08
N ASP A 68 -0.25 12.21 5.56
CA ASP A 68 0.58 12.78 4.48
C ASP A 68 2.08 12.56 4.69
N GLN A 69 2.57 12.84 5.91
CA GLN A 69 3.98 12.69 6.23
C GLN A 69 4.46 11.27 6.04
N ASP A 70 3.66 10.28 6.43
CA ASP A 70 4.01 8.87 6.29
C ASP A 70 4.04 8.46 4.82
N VAL A 71 3.12 8.98 4.01
CA VAL A 71 3.12 8.75 2.55
C VAL A 71 4.38 9.34 1.92
N LYS A 72 4.75 10.56 2.28
CA LYS A 72 5.98 11.20 1.80
C LYS A 72 7.23 10.45 2.22
N GLU A 73 7.27 9.94 3.46
CA GLU A 73 8.40 9.14 3.95
C GLU A 73 8.64 7.92 3.06
N VAL A 74 7.58 7.23 2.67
CA VAL A 74 7.69 6.03 1.83
C VAL A 74 8.03 6.39 0.39
N LEU A 75 7.27 7.29 -0.23
CA LEU A 75 7.31 7.51 -1.68
C LEU A 75 8.39 8.48 -2.14
N ILE A 76 8.77 9.43 -1.30
CA ILE A 76 9.70 10.51 -1.67
C ILE A 76 11.02 10.39 -0.92
N LYS A 77 10.97 10.29 0.40
CA LYS A 77 12.17 10.35 1.24
C LYS A 77 12.96 9.05 1.29
N ASN A 78 12.30 7.91 1.14
CA ASN A 78 12.98 6.62 1.07
C ASN A 78 13.53 6.39 -0.33
N GLN A 79 14.79 6.76 -0.55
CA GLN A 79 15.45 6.66 -1.84
C GLN A 79 15.58 5.22 -2.33
N ASP A 80 15.82 4.28 -1.43
CA ASP A 80 15.94 2.86 -1.79
C ASP A 80 14.63 2.32 -2.32
N PHE A 81 13.51 2.66 -1.68
CA PHE A 81 12.18 2.33 -2.17
C PHE A 81 11.92 2.97 -3.54
N SER A 82 12.14 4.27 -3.64
CA SER A 82 11.91 5.02 -4.87
C SER A 82 12.72 4.48 -6.05
N ASN A 83 13.98 4.12 -5.81
CA ASN A 83 14.87 3.60 -6.86
C ASN A 83 14.49 2.19 -7.34
N LYS A 84 13.80 1.41 -6.52
CA LYS A 84 13.35 0.07 -6.88
C LYS A 84 11.96 0.02 -7.52
N LEU A 85 11.25 1.14 -7.55
CA LEU A 85 9.96 1.23 -8.26
C LEU A 85 10.15 0.95 -9.75
N LYS A 86 9.35 0.05 -10.28
CA LYS A 86 9.37 -0.28 -11.71
C LYS A 86 8.57 0.74 -12.50
N LYS A 87 9.08 1.13 -13.66
CA LYS A 87 8.31 1.95 -14.60
C LYS A 87 7.00 1.25 -14.94
N GLY A 88 5.91 1.99 -14.90
CA GLY A 88 4.56 1.45 -15.11
C GLY A 88 3.86 0.98 -13.84
N THR A 89 4.53 1.02 -12.67
CA THR A 89 3.87 0.73 -11.40
C THR A 89 2.76 1.75 -11.14
N VAL A 90 1.63 1.27 -10.65
CA VAL A 90 0.52 2.11 -10.20
C VAL A 90 0.48 2.07 -8.67
N ILE A 91 0.44 3.24 -8.06
CA ILE A 91 0.30 3.38 -6.60
C ILE A 91 -1.11 3.86 -6.31
N VAL A 92 -1.85 3.10 -5.51
CA VAL A 92 -3.20 3.45 -5.05
C VAL A 92 -3.14 3.75 -3.57
N ASP A 93 -3.46 4.97 -3.20
CA ASP A 93 -3.34 5.42 -1.82
C ASP A 93 -4.72 5.60 -1.19
N HIS A 94 -5.03 4.75 -0.23
CA HIS A 94 -6.26 4.82 0.56
C HIS A 94 -6.10 5.64 1.85
N THR A 95 -4.92 6.20 2.08
CA THR A 95 -4.66 7.06 3.22
C THR A 95 -5.49 8.35 3.12
N THR A 96 -6.06 8.81 4.23
CA THR A 96 -6.70 10.12 4.27
C THR A 96 -5.61 11.19 4.22
N THR A 97 -5.52 11.89 3.09
CA THR A 97 -4.48 12.88 2.83
C THR A 97 -5.07 14.25 2.51
N SER A 98 -4.22 15.29 2.53
CA SER A 98 -4.59 16.62 2.05
C SER A 98 -4.86 16.60 0.54
N SER A 99 -5.61 17.57 0.04
CA SER A 99 -5.90 17.71 -1.39
C SER A 99 -4.68 18.07 -2.23
N ASP A 100 -3.64 18.62 -1.61
CA ASP A 100 -2.42 19.05 -2.30
C ASP A 100 -1.43 17.91 -2.53
N LEU A 101 -1.43 16.90 -1.66
CA LEU A 101 -0.48 15.79 -1.71
C LEU A 101 -0.54 15.00 -3.02
N PRO A 102 -1.70 14.61 -3.55
CA PRO A 102 -1.77 13.88 -4.83
C PRO A 102 -1.16 14.67 -5.99
N ILE A 103 -1.35 15.99 -6.01
CA ILE A 103 -0.78 16.87 -7.05
C ILE A 103 0.74 16.86 -6.97
N GLU A 104 1.28 17.01 -5.77
CA GLU A 104 2.73 17.01 -5.52
C GLU A 104 3.36 15.66 -5.92
N LEU A 105 2.73 14.56 -5.47
CA LEU A 105 3.24 13.22 -5.73
C LEU A 105 3.21 12.86 -7.22
N ASN A 106 2.15 13.21 -7.94
CA ASN A 106 2.06 12.97 -9.36
C ASN A 106 3.14 13.70 -10.14
N LYS A 107 3.48 14.93 -9.77
CA LYS A 107 4.59 15.66 -10.42
C LYS A 107 5.92 14.93 -10.28
N ILE A 108 6.19 14.36 -9.11
CA ILE A 108 7.46 13.68 -8.82
C ILE A 108 7.49 12.29 -9.45
N LEU A 109 6.42 11.51 -9.28
CA LEU A 109 6.36 10.11 -9.69
C LEU A 109 6.19 9.93 -11.20
N ASN A 110 5.45 10.83 -11.87
CA ASN A 110 5.26 10.75 -13.31
C ASN A 110 6.56 10.87 -14.09
N ILE A 111 7.56 11.60 -13.58
CA ILE A 111 8.89 11.69 -14.19
C ILE A 111 9.54 10.31 -14.28
N LYS A 112 9.26 9.44 -13.31
CA LYS A 112 9.77 8.06 -13.25
C LYS A 112 8.87 7.06 -13.99
N GLY A 113 7.78 7.51 -14.57
CA GLY A 113 6.79 6.62 -15.20
C GLY A 113 5.93 5.85 -14.19
N ILE A 114 5.75 6.39 -12.98
CA ILE A 114 4.91 5.83 -11.93
C ILE A 114 3.63 6.65 -11.86
N GLU A 115 2.48 5.97 -11.80
CA GLU A 115 1.19 6.62 -11.61
C GLU A 115 0.79 6.57 -10.14
N TYR A 116 0.24 7.67 -9.65
CA TYR A 116 -0.28 7.76 -8.28
C TYR A 116 -1.76 8.17 -8.33
N LEU A 117 -2.59 7.40 -7.63
CA LEU A 117 -4.03 7.63 -7.50
C LEU A 117 -4.37 7.75 -6.02
N ASP A 118 -5.00 8.83 -5.63
CA ASP A 118 -5.63 8.92 -4.31
C ASP A 118 -7.03 8.30 -4.39
N ALA A 119 -7.30 7.39 -3.48
CA ALA A 119 -8.56 6.65 -3.43
C ALA A 119 -9.05 6.56 -1.98
N PRO A 120 -9.48 7.68 -1.38
CA PRO A 120 -9.98 7.68 -0.01
C PRO A 120 -11.15 6.73 0.12
N ILE A 121 -11.23 6.05 1.26
CA ILE A 121 -12.23 5.02 1.53
C ILE A 121 -13.18 5.44 2.63
N SER A 122 -14.40 4.94 2.56
CA SER A 122 -15.45 5.15 3.54
C SER A 122 -16.12 3.82 3.90
N GLY A 123 -16.50 3.65 5.15
CA GLY A 123 -17.18 2.43 5.64
C GLY A 123 -16.62 1.90 6.96
N GLY A 124 -15.53 2.47 7.45
CA GLY A 124 -14.92 2.11 8.73
C GLY A 124 -14.44 0.67 8.79
N GLN A 125 -14.10 0.22 10.01
CA GLN A 125 -13.59 -1.12 10.25
C GLN A 125 -14.58 -2.21 9.76
N ALA A 126 -15.86 -2.06 10.07
CA ALA A 126 -16.88 -3.02 9.66
C ALA A 126 -16.98 -3.17 8.13
N GLY A 127 -16.87 -2.05 7.40
CA GLY A 127 -16.84 -2.05 5.95
C GLY A 127 -15.59 -2.75 5.40
N ALA A 128 -14.44 -2.52 6.01
CA ALA A 128 -13.18 -3.17 5.63
C ALA A 128 -13.25 -4.69 5.86
N GLU A 129 -13.72 -5.11 7.03
CA GLU A 129 -13.82 -6.52 7.39
C GLU A 129 -14.83 -7.29 6.50
N SER A 130 -15.96 -6.65 6.15
CA SER A 130 -16.97 -7.26 5.30
C SER A 130 -16.70 -7.14 3.79
N GLY A 131 -15.66 -6.38 3.39
CA GLY A 131 -15.36 -6.13 1.99
C GLY A 131 -16.34 -5.18 1.30
N GLN A 132 -16.94 -4.25 2.05
CA GLN A 132 -17.98 -3.33 1.58
C GLN A 132 -17.57 -1.86 1.73
N LEU A 133 -16.30 -1.57 1.56
CA LEU A 133 -15.82 -0.18 1.52
C LEU A 133 -16.25 0.53 0.23
N SER A 134 -16.47 1.83 0.35
CA SER A 134 -16.72 2.73 -0.78
C SER A 134 -15.58 3.70 -1.00
#